data_4cda0176b5d4e47b140d8856f1071704
#
_entry.id   4cda0176b5d4e47b140d8856f1071704
#
_cell.length_a   1.000
_cell.length_b   1.000
_cell.length_c   1.000
_cell.angle_alpha   90.00
_cell.angle_beta   90.00
_cell.angle_gamma   90.00
#
_symmetry.space_group_name_H-M   'P 1'
#
loop_
_entity.id
_entity.type
_entity.pdbx_description
1 polymer ?
#
loop_
_entity_poly.entity_id
_entity_poly.type
_entity_poly.pdbx_seq_one_letter_code
_entity_poly.pdbx_strand_id
1 'polypeptide(L)'
;MTSDDDLEFDADLDDEDDTDEPEVISAGTKNYITPSGMERLRDELQQLRSVERPKVVETVSWAAGNGDRSENGDYIYGKKRLREIDRRTRFLLKRLEIAEIVDPAHQQGMEQVRFGATVSYVDDQDNEYTVKIVGVDETRHELGEISWLSPIARALMKASEGDFVAVKTPKGVEKIEILSIEYYIN
;
A
#
# COMPACT_ATOMS: atom_id res chain seq x y z
N MET A 1 -25.38 25.54 -28.83
CA MET A 1 -26.14 24.28 -28.78
C MET A 1 -25.10 23.15 -28.91
N THR A 2 -24.48 22.83 -27.83
CA THR A 2 -23.41 21.84 -27.74
C THR A 2 -24.02 20.54 -27.24
N SER A 3 -24.02 19.53 -28.10
CA SER A 3 -24.43 18.19 -27.75
C SER A 3 -23.33 17.57 -26.88
N ASP A 4 -23.60 17.39 -25.59
CA ASP A 4 -22.86 16.47 -24.76
C ASP A 4 -23.22 15.06 -25.29
N ASP A 5 -22.30 14.51 -26.09
CA ASP A 5 -22.33 13.07 -26.44
C ASP A 5 -21.87 12.31 -25.19
N ASP A 6 -22.86 11.92 -24.39
CA ASP A 6 -22.71 10.92 -23.34
C ASP A 6 -22.19 9.65 -23.99
N LEU A 7 -20.90 9.36 -23.82
CA LEU A 7 -20.31 8.06 -24.09
C LEU A 7 -20.98 7.07 -23.12
N GLU A 8 -22.09 6.49 -23.54
CA GLU A 8 -22.71 5.35 -22.85
C GLU A 8 -21.63 4.27 -22.69
N PHE A 9 -21.28 4.04 -21.44
CA PHE A 9 -20.31 3.05 -21.01
C PHE A 9 -21.02 1.70 -21.06
N ASP A 10 -20.79 0.94 -22.17
CA ASP A 10 -21.25 -0.45 -22.27
C ASP A 10 -20.75 -1.26 -21.08
N ALA A 11 -21.69 -1.66 -20.23
CA ALA A 11 -21.45 -2.35 -18.96
C ALA A 11 -21.18 -3.87 -19.13
N ASP A 12 -21.11 -4.37 -20.36
CA ASP A 12 -21.02 -5.80 -20.65
C ASP A 12 -19.62 -6.19 -21.14
N LEU A 13 -18.66 -6.29 -20.23
CA LEU A 13 -17.51 -7.19 -20.39
C LEU A 13 -17.22 -7.77 -19.00
N ASP A 14 -17.33 -9.08 -18.92
CA ASP A 14 -17.20 -9.92 -17.73
C ASP A 14 -16.17 -9.40 -16.73
N ASP A 15 -16.64 -9.13 -15.51
CA ASP A 15 -15.81 -9.00 -14.31
C ASP A 15 -15.14 -10.35 -14.06
N GLU A 16 -14.02 -10.62 -14.77
CA GLU A 16 -13.07 -11.59 -14.25
C GLU A 16 -12.53 -11.01 -12.94
N ASP A 17 -13.00 -11.62 -11.88
CA ASP A 17 -12.67 -11.42 -10.48
C ASP A 17 -11.15 -11.53 -10.28
N ASP A 18 -10.44 -10.41 -10.49
CA ASP A 18 -9.03 -10.28 -10.16
C ASP A 18 -8.98 -9.97 -8.66
N THR A 19 -8.96 -11.05 -7.86
CA THR A 19 -9.00 -11.07 -6.40
C THR A 19 -7.69 -10.59 -5.77
N ASP A 20 -7.06 -9.58 -6.31
CA ASP A 20 -6.05 -8.79 -5.62
C ASP A 20 -6.74 -7.66 -4.84
N GLU A 21 -7.70 -8.06 -3.97
CA GLU A 21 -8.27 -7.12 -3.02
C GLU A 21 -7.18 -6.77 -1.99
N PRO A 22 -6.79 -5.48 -1.91
CA PRO A 22 -5.79 -5.07 -0.93
C PRO A 22 -6.31 -5.39 0.47
N GLU A 23 -5.40 -5.83 1.34
CA GLU A 23 -5.67 -6.20 2.73
C GLU A 23 -6.71 -5.26 3.37
N VAL A 24 -7.90 -5.80 3.61
CA VAL A 24 -9.02 -5.02 4.13
C VAL A 24 -8.68 -4.64 5.56
N ILE A 25 -8.42 -3.36 5.80
CA ILE A 25 -8.33 -2.85 7.16
C ILE A 25 -9.69 -3.07 7.81
N SER A 26 -9.76 -3.93 8.81
CA SER A 26 -10.99 -4.24 9.54
C SER A 26 -11.66 -2.97 10.02
N ALA A 27 -12.99 -2.91 9.95
CA ALA A 27 -13.77 -1.76 10.44
C ALA A 27 -13.36 -1.40 11.88
N GLY A 28 -12.97 -0.14 12.11
CA GLY A 28 -12.50 0.35 13.39
C GLY A 28 -10.97 0.24 13.63
N THR A 29 -10.22 -0.40 12.73
CA THR A 29 -8.76 -0.38 12.79
C THR A 29 -8.23 0.94 12.21
N LYS A 30 -7.35 1.59 12.96
CA LYS A 30 -6.70 2.83 12.51
C LYS A 30 -5.79 2.57 11.31
N ASN A 31 -5.79 3.48 10.35
CA ASN A 31 -4.87 3.43 9.21
C ASN A 31 -3.68 4.35 9.48
N TYR A 32 -2.73 3.88 10.31
CA TYR A 32 -1.50 4.62 10.55
C TYR A 32 -0.61 4.64 9.30
N ILE A 33 -0.06 5.82 9.02
CA ILE A 33 0.84 6.06 7.90
C ILE A 33 1.96 7.03 8.30
N THR A 34 3.16 6.84 7.74
CA THR A 34 4.24 7.81 7.92
C THR A 34 4.03 9.05 7.05
N PRO A 35 4.66 10.21 7.36
CA PRO A 35 4.62 11.38 6.47
C PRO A 35 5.07 11.04 5.04
N SER A 36 6.17 10.29 4.90
CA SER A 36 6.69 9.89 3.58
C SER A 36 5.77 8.90 2.83
N GLY A 37 5.09 8.01 3.56
CA GLY A 37 4.07 7.13 2.98
C GLY A 37 2.86 7.90 2.48
N MET A 38 2.38 8.86 3.27
CA MET A 38 1.28 9.75 2.87
C MET A 38 1.63 10.53 1.59
N GLU A 39 2.85 11.06 1.49
CA GLU A 39 3.32 11.79 0.31
C GLU A 39 3.34 10.87 -0.91
N ARG A 40 3.92 9.68 -0.81
CA ARG A 40 3.95 8.69 -1.91
C ARG A 40 2.55 8.35 -2.43
N LEU A 41 1.58 8.10 -1.54
CA LEU A 41 0.22 7.78 -1.97
C LEU A 41 -0.46 8.97 -2.66
N ARG A 42 -0.19 10.21 -2.21
CA ARG A 42 -0.68 11.43 -2.87
C ARG A 42 -0.07 11.63 -4.24
N ASP A 43 1.24 11.41 -4.37
CA ASP A 43 1.96 11.53 -5.63
C ASP A 43 1.47 10.48 -6.63
N GLU A 44 1.27 9.23 -6.20
CA GLU A 44 0.68 8.17 -7.03
C GLU A 44 -0.72 8.58 -7.52
N LEU A 45 -1.58 9.05 -6.62
CA LEU A 45 -2.92 9.52 -6.97
C LEU A 45 -2.87 10.66 -8.00
N GLN A 46 -1.98 11.62 -7.81
CA GLN A 46 -1.80 12.73 -8.75
C GLN A 46 -1.31 12.23 -10.11
N GLN A 47 -0.32 11.33 -10.14
CA GLN A 47 0.23 10.74 -11.36
C GLN A 47 -0.86 9.99 -12.15
N LEU A 48 -1.64 9.17 -11.48
CA LEU A 48 -2.74 8.43 -12.11
C LEU A 48 -3.79 9.37 -12.72
N ARG A 49 -4.24 10.40 -11.98
CA ARG A 49 -5.32 11.30 -12.42
C ARG A 49 -4.88 12.32 -13.45
N SER A 50 -3.70 12.89 -13.28
CA SER A 50 -3.26 14.05 -14.07
C SER A 50 -2.37 13.70 -15.26
N VAL A 51 -1.77 12.52 -15.25
CA VAL A 51 -0.83 12.11 -16.31
C VAL A 51 -1.28 10.84 -17.02
N GLU A 52 -1.47 9.72 -16.28
CA GLU A 52 -1.75 8.45 -16.92
C GLU A 52 -3.15 8.40 -17.53
N ARG A 53 -4.17 8.72 -16.73
CA ARG A 53 -5.56 8.64 -17.20
C ARG A 53 -5.82 9.47 -18.46
N PRO A 54 -5.41 10.75 -18.57
CA PRO A 54 -5.60 11.53 -19.79
C PRO A 54 -4.93 10.90 -21.02
N LYS A 55 -3.70 10.37 -20.87
CA LYS A 55 -2.98 9.72 -21.98
C LYS A 55 -3.72 8.47 -22.47
N VAL A 56 -4.22 7.64 -21.54
CA VAL A 56 -4.95 6.43 -21.91
C VAL A 56 -6.29 6.79 -22.55
N VAL A 57 -6.99 7.82 -22.06
CA VAL A 57 -8.24 8.32 -22.68
C VAL A 57 -7.98 8.78 -24.12
N GLU A 58 -6.90 9.51 -24.38
CA GLU A 58 -6.52 9.94 -25.72
C GLU A 58 -6.29 8.73 -26.65
N THR A 59 -5.53 7.73 -26.17
CA THR A 59 -5.28 6.49 -26.93
C THR A 59 -6.57 5.75 -27.25
N VAL A 60 -7.46 5.58 -26.25
CA VAL A 60 -8.74 4.88 -26.45
C VAL A 60 -9.65 5.65 -27.41
N SER A 61 -9.70 6.96 -27.31
CA SER A 61 -10.50 7.81 -28.21
C SER A 61 -10.00 7.71 -29.65
N TRP A 62 -8.68 7.74 -29.84
CA TRP A 62 -8.07 7.56 -31.16
C TRP A 62 -8.38 6.17 -31.73
N ALA A 63 -8.18 5.11 -30.92
CA ALA A 63 -8.45 3.72 -31.33
C ALA A 63 -9.92 3.50 -31.66
N ALA A 64 -10.85 4.11 -30.93
CA ALA A 64 -12.29 4.02 -31.19
C ALA A 64 -12.70 4.58 -32.56
N GLY A 65 -11.91 5.51 -33.11
CA GLY A 65 -12.12 6.07 -34.47
C GLY A 65 -11.53 5.24 -35.61
N ASN A 66 -10.70 4.22 -35.32
CA ASN A 66 -9.91 3.48 -36.31
C ASN A 66 -10.36 2.01 -36.47
N GLY A 67 -11.59 1.79 -36.94
CA GLY A 67 -12.08 0.46 -37.31
C GLY A 67 -13.01 -0.19 -36.29
N ASP A 68 -13.15 -1.52 -36.36
CA ASP A 68 -14.02 -2.27 -35.45
C ASP A 68 -13.41 -2.31 -34.05
N ARG A 69 -14.18 -1.79 -33.07
CA ARG A 69 -13.77 -1.71 -31.67
C ARG A 69 -13.50 -3.09 -31.05
N SER A 70 -14.23 -4.10 -31.50
CA SER A 70 -14.14 -5.47 -30.96
C SER A 70 -12.84 -6.19 -31.37
N GLU A 71 -12.20 -5.78 -32.46
CA GLU A 71 -10.94 -6.35 -32.98
C GLU A 71 -9.73 -5.42 -32.73
N ASN A 72 -9.95 -4.22 -32.24
CA ASN A 72 -8.90 -3.22 -32.03
C ASN A 72 -8.23 -3.43 -30.66
N GLY A 73 -7.02 -4.00 -30.68
CA GLY A 73 -6.25 -4.28 -29.46
C GLY A 73 -6.00 -3.04 -28.60
N ASP A 74 -5.67 -1.90 -29.20
CA ASP A 74 -5.40 -0.65 -28.45
C ASP A 74 -6.65 -0.15 -27.72
N TYR A 75 -7.82 -0.32 -28.32
CA TYR A 75 -9.08 0.01 -27.68
C TYR A 75 -9.36 -0.89 -26.47
N ILE A 76 -9.22 -2.22 -26.64
CA ILE A 76 -9.50 -3.21 -25.60
C ILE A 76 -8.52 -3.02 -24.42
N TYR A 77 -7.20 -2.96 -24.70
CA TYR A 77 -6.18 -2.77 -23.67
C TYR A 77 -6.31 -1.42 -22.98
N GLY A 78 -6.58 -0.36 -23.73
CA GLY A 78 -6.80 0.97 -23.18
C GLY A 78 -7.99 1.02 -22.23
N LYS A 79 -9.14 0.41 -22.60
CA LYS A 79 -10.31 0.29 -21.71
C LYS A 79 -9.99 -0.51 -20.44
N LYS A 80 -9.24 -1.62 -20.56
CA LYS A 80 -8.78 -2.38 -19.39
C LYS A 80 -7.92 -1.50 -18.48
N ARG A 81 -6.95 -0.78 -19.05
CA ARG A 81 -6.08 0.13 -18.28
C ARG A 81 -6.86 1.26 -17.59
N LEU A 82 -7.86 1.85 -18.23
CA LEU A 82 -8.72 2.85 -17.59
C LEU A 82 -9.43 2.30 -16.36
N ARG A 83 -9.98 1.08 -16.43
CA ARG A 83 -10.62 0.43 -15.27
C ARG A 83 -9.65 0.20 -14.13
N GLU A 84 -8.41 -0.24 -14.42
CA GLU A 84 -7.35 -0.39 -13.41
C GLU A 84 -7.02 0.94 -12.74
N ILE A 85 -6.81 2.02 -13.53
CA ILE A 85 -6.52 3.36 -13.03
C ILE A 85 -7.68 3.85 -12.15
N ASP A 86 -8.93 3.69 -12.57
CA ASP A 86 -10.09 4.16 -11.83
C ASP A 86 -10.30 3.33 -10.53
N ARG A 87 -10.01 2.01 -10.55
CA ARG A 87 -10.01 1.15 -9.37
C ARG A 87 -8.94 1.61 -8.37
N ARG A 88 -7.70 1.79 -8.85
CA ARG A 88 -6.57 2.23 -8.01
C ARG A 88 -6.81 3.64 -7.46
N THR A 89 -7.35 4.56 -8.25
CA THR A 89 -7.73 5.91 -7.82
C THR A 89 -8.74 5.87 -6.68
N ARG A 90 -9.82 5.06 -6.81
CA ARG A 90 -10.83 4.92 -5.74
C ARG A 90 -10.21 4.33 -4.46
N PHE A 91 -9.33 3.34 -4.60
CA PHE A 91 -8.60 2.77 -3.47
C PHE A 91 -7.77 3.83 -2.75
N LEU A 92 -6.91 4.56 -3.47
CA LEU A 92 -6.05 5.60 -2.89
C LEU A 92 -6.85 6.70 -2.19
N LEU A 93 -7.96 7.15 -2.78
CA LEU A 93 -8.84 8.14 -2.15
C LEU A 93 -9.38 7.65 -0.80
N LYS A 94 -9.90 6.41 -0.75
CA LYS A 94 -10.41 5.83 0.50
C LYS A 94 -9.30 5.68 1.55
N ARG A 95 -8.09 5.26 1.15
CA ARG A 95 -6.97 5.09 2.07
C ARG A 95 -6.48 6.41 2.64
N LEU A 96 -6.36 7.44 1.79
CA LEU A 96 -5.96 8.79 2.20
C LEU A 96 -7.01 9.45 3.12
N GLU A 97 -8.30 9.18 2.91
CA GLU A 97 -9.39 9.72 3.74
C GLU A 97 -9.31 9.24 5.19
N ILE A 98 -8.97 7.97 5.40
CA ILE A 98 -8.91 7.36 6.74
C ILE A 98 -7.51 7.33 7.35
N ALA A 99 -6.52 7.91 6.66
CA ALA A 99 -5.13 7.85 7.10
C ALA A 99 -4.87 8.75 8.33
N GLU A 100 -4.23 8.18 9.35
CA GLU A 100 -3.72 8.91 10.51
C GLU A 100 -2.19 8.99 10.41
N ILE A 101 -1.66 10.20 10.23
CA ILE A 101 -0.21 10.41 10.10
C ILE A 101 0.44 10.26 11.47
N VAL A 102 1.42 9.37 11.57
CA VAL A 102 2.29 9.19 12.73
C VAL A 102 3.73 9.44 12.30
N ASP A 103 4.31 10.54 12.80
CA ASP A 103 5.69 10.91 12.48
C ASP A 103 6.66 10.22 13.46
N PRO A 104 7.55 9.33 12.96
CA PRO A 104 8.57 8.68 13.80
C PRO A 104 9.53 9.67 14.48
N ALA A 105 9.72 10.86 13.91
CA ALA A 105 10.58 11.89 14.50
C ALA A 105 10.15 12.30 15.92
N HIS A 106 8.85 12.28 16.21
CA HIS A 106 8.32 12.59 17.54
C HIS A 106 8.55 11.47 18.57
N GLN A 107 9.06 10.32 18.12
CA GLN A 107 9.29 9.15 18.96
C GLN A 107 10.78 8.89 19.23
N GLN A 108 11.66 9.79 18.78
CA GLN A 108 13.10 9.69 19.06
C GLN A 108 13.39 9.61 20.55
N GLY A 109 14.27 8.68 20.94
CA GLY A 109 14.63 8.45 22.34
C GLY A 109 13.59 7.65 23.14
N MET A 110 12.53 7.14 22.51
CA MET A 110 11.65 6.18 23.17
C MET A 110 12.33 4.81 23.26
N GLU A 111 12.26 4.20 24.43
CA GLU A 111 12.86 2.90 24.75
C GLU A 111 11.99 1.71 24.31
N GLN A 112 10.75 1.97 23.89
CA GLN A 112 9.78 0.96 23.49
C GLN A 112 9.51 1.00 21.99
N VAL A 113 9.33 -0.18 21.40
CA VAL A 113 8.89 -0.33 20.01
C VAL A 113 7.49 0.24 19.83
N ARG A 114 7.36 1.18 18.90
CA ARG A 114 6.11 1.79 18.45
C ARG A 114 6.04 1.84 16.93
N PHE A 115 4.92 2.31 16.40
CA PHE A 115 4.80 2.56 14.95
C PHE A 115 5.94 3.47 14.46
N GLY A 116 6.53 3.11 13.32
CA GLY A 116 7.66 3.84 12.72
C GLY A 116 9.04 3.43 13.24
N ALA A 117 9.12 2.54 14.24
CA ALA A 117 10.41 2.03 14.74
C ALA A 117 11.11 1.17 13.70
N THR A 118 12.42 1.30 13.62
CA THR A 118 13.34 0.31 13.03
C THR A 118 13.89 -0.54 14.15
N VAL A 119 13.65 -1.84 14.08
CA VAL A 119 14.00 -2.80 15.13
C VAL A 119 14.95 -3.83 14.58
N SER A 120 16.11 -4.00 15.23
CA SER A 120 16.99 -5.13 15.00
C SER A 120 16.74 -6.20 16.05
N TYR A 121 16.62 -7.44 15.62
CA TYR A 121 16.39 -8.58 16.49
C TYR A 121 17.14 -9.81 16.01
N VAL A 122 17.34 -10.79 16.92
CA VAL A 122 17.97 -12.07 16.65
C VAL A 122 16.99 -13.20 16.92
N ASP A 123 17.00 -14.24 16.09
CA ASP A 123 16.21 -15.45 16.28
C ASP A 123 16.93 -16.49 17.17
N ASP A 124 16.31 -17.64 17.41
CA ASP A 124 16.87 -18.74 18.19
C ASP A 124 18.02 -19.49 17.48
N GLN A 125 18.33 -19.12 16.23
CA GLN A 125 19.45 -19.66 15.43
C GLN A 125 20.60 -18.65 15.28
N ASP A 126 20.59 -17.57 16.05
CA ASP A 126 21.55 -16.45 15.98
C ASP A 126 21.54 -15.70 14.62
N ASN A 127 20.44 -15.74 13.87
CA ASN A 127 20.31 -14.90 12.69
C ASN A 127 19.76 -13.52 13.07
N GLU A 128 20.45 -12.49 12.63
CA GLU A 128 20.05 -11.10 12.85
C GLU A 128 19.17 -10.58 11.70
N TYR A 129 18.11 -9.86 12.06
CA TYR A 129 17.18 -9.21 11.15
C TYR A 129 16.94 -7.78 11.56
N THR A 130 16.74 -6.92 10.58
CA THR A 130 16.32 -5.53 10.81
C THR A 130 15.02 -5.27 10.04
N VAL A 131 14.00 -4.78 10.73
CA VAL A 131 12.71 -4.45 10.14
C VAL A 131 12.29 -3.04 10.53
N LYS A 132 11.60 -2.36 9.61
CA LYS A 132 10.96 -1.07 9.87
C LYS A 132 9.45 -1.25 9.90
N ILE A 133 8.81 -0.82 10.99
CA ILE A 133 7.36 -0.93 11.18
C ILE A 133 6.69 0.28 10.53
N VAL A 134 5.89 0.03 9.49
CA VAL A 134 5.23 1.07 8.69
C VAL A 134 3.73 0.79 8.54
N GLY A 135 3.01 1.68 7.86
CA GLY A 135 1.60 1.50 7.51
C GLY A 135 1.36 0.31 6.57
N VAL A 136 0.12 -0.15 6.52
CA VAL A 136 -0.29 -1.29 5.68
C VAL A 136 0.00 -1.01 4.20
N ASP A 137 -0.25 0.23 3.77
CA ASP A 137 -0.11 0.65 2.38
C ASP A 137 1.32 1.13 2.01
N GLU A 138 2.27 1.02 2.95
CA GLU A 138 3.63 1.53 2.77
C GLU A 138 4.69 0.45 2.59
N THR A 139 4.34 -0.80 2.84
CA THR A 139 5.29 -1.92 2.93
C THR A 139 6.09 -2.13 1.65
N ARG A 140 7.42 -2.19 1.80
CA ARG A 140 8.38 -2.58 0.76
C ARG A 140 9.27 -3.66 1.35
N HIS A 141 8.94 -4.92 1.03
CA HIS A 141 9.64 -6.08 1.61
C HIS A 141 11.13 -6.09 1.30
N GLU A 142 11.51 -5.61 0.12
CA GLU A 142 12.90 -5.48 -0.31
C GLU A 142 13.73 -4.50 0.56
N LEU A 143 13.05 -3.60 1.29
CA LEU A 143 13.67 -2.65 2.23
C LEU A 143 13.49 -3.04 3.70
N GLY A 144 12.99 -4.25 3.97
CA GLY A 144 12.69 -4.70 5.33
C GLY A 144 11.49 -3.97 5.98
N GLU A 145 10.66 -3.28 5.19
CA GLU A 145 9.46 -2.62 5.71
C GLU A 145 8.34 -3.63 5.90
N ILE A 146 7.78 -3.67 7.11
CA ILE A 146 6.69 -4.57 7.49
C ILE A 146 5.47 -3.78 7.98
N SER A 147 4.28 -4.29 7.68
CA SER A 147 3.05 -3.72 8.21
C SER A 147 3.00 -3.80 9.73
N TRP A 148 2.56 -2.73 10.39
CA TRP A 148 2.34 -2.70 11.84
C TRP A 148 1.27 -3.72 12.30
N LEU A 149 0.45 -4.24 11.37
CA LEU A 149 -0.52 -5.31 11.62
C LEU A 149 0.07 -6.71 11.47
N SER A 150 1.29 -6.84 10.95
CA SER A 150 1.94 -8.14 10.77
C SER A 150 2.17 -8.86 12.11
N PRO A 151 2.23 -10.20 12.13
CA PRO A 151 2.47 -10.96 13.35
C PRO A 151 3.77 -10.57 14.06
N ILE A 152 4.84 -10.31 13.30
CA ILE A 152 6.13 -9.86 13.85
C ILE A 152 5.99 -8.47 14.47
N ALA A 153 5.43 -7.51 13.75
CA ALA A 153 5.24 -6.16 14.28
C ALA A 153 4.40 -6.16 15.56
N ARG A 154 3.31 -6.93 15.59
CA ARG A 154 2.47 -7.07 16.79
C ARG A 154 3.19 -7.67 17.99
N ALA A 155 4.11 -8.61 17.76
CA ALA A 155 4.93 -9.19 18.83
C ALA A 155 5.98 -8.22 19.35
N LEU A 156 6.57 -7.41 18.46
CA LEU A 156 7.58 -6.40 18.81
C LEU A 156 6.98 -5.18 19.54
N MET A 157 5.75 -4.78 19.18
CA MET A 157 5.12 -3.57 19.74
C MET A 157 5.10 -3.53 21.25
N LYS A 158 5.52 -2.41 21.84
CA LYS A 158 5.65 -2.12 23.27
C LYS A 158 6.78 -2.85 24.01
N ALA A 159 7.52 -3.70 23.35
CA ALA A 159 8.72 -4.32 23.93
C ALA A 159 9.90 -3.34 23.88
N SER A 160 10.92 -3.60 24.69
CA SER A 160 12.14 -2.80 24.84
C SER A 160 13.37 -3.58 24.40
N GLU A 161 14.50 -2.89 24.24
CA GLU A 161 15.78 -3.56 23.97
C GLU A 161 16.12 -4.58 25.07
N GLY A 162 16.61 -5.75 24.66
CA GLY A 162 16.88 -6.89 25.52
C GLY A 162 15.67 -7.75 25.88
N ASP A 163 14.45 -7.36 25.47
CA ASP A 163 13.25 -8.15 25.69
C ASP A 163 13.21 -9.36 24.73
N PHE A 164 12.68 -10.46 25.25
CA PHE A 164 12.36 -11.64 24.46
C PHE A 164 10.87 -11.67 24.15
N VAL A 165 10.52 -11.75 22.88
CA VAL A 165 9.14 -11.82 22.44
C VAL A 165 8.87 -13.11 21.64
N ALA A 166 7.63 -13.61 21.69
CA ALA A 166 7.20 -14.79 20.97
C ALA A 166 6.43 -14.39 19.72
N VAL A 167 6.90 -14.81 18.55
CA VAL A 167 6.27 -14.55 17.25
C VAL A 167 5.58 -15.82 16.78
N LYS A 168 4.29 -15.70 16.43
CA LYS A 168 3.55 -16.78 15.79
C LYS A 168 3.86 -16.81 14.30
N THR A 169 4.52 -17.85 13.84
CA THR A 169 4.81 -18.10 12.42
C THR A 169 4.04 -19.33 11.93
N PRO A 170 3.91 -19.53 10.60
CA PRO A 170 3.32 -20.77 10.06
C PRO A 170 4.06 -22.06 10.49
N LYS A 171 5.34 -21.94 10.88
CA LYS A 171 6.18 -23.05 11.34
C LYS A 171 6.05 -23.32 12.84
N GLY A 172 5.42 -22.44 13.60
CA GLY A 172 5.26 -22.52 15.03
C GLY A 172 5.48 -21.19 15.74
N VAL A 173 5.81 -21.26 17.03
CA VAL A 173 6.16 -20.07 17.83
C VAL A 173 7.68 -19.97 17.88
N GLU A 174 8.20 -18.87 17.36
CA GLU A 174 9.63 -18.53 17.38
C GLU A 174 9.88 -17.48 18.48
N LYS A 175 10.97 -17.64 19.23
CA LYS A 175 11.41 -16.67 20.22
C LYS A 175 12.48 -15.80 19.62
N ILE A 176 12.32 -14.48 19.71
CA ILE A 176 13.29 -13.51 19.22
C ILE A 176 13.69 -12.56 20.35
N GLU A 177 14.92 -12.05 20.31
CA GLU A 177 15.46 -11.06 21.23
C GLU A 177 15.65 -9.73 20.51
N ILE A 178 15.19 -8.65 21.11
CA ILE A 178 15.33 -7.29 20.56
C ILE A 178 16.72 -6.76 20.88
N LEU A 179 17.50 -6.44 19.85
CA LEU A 179 18.86 -5.92 19.97
C LEU A 179 18.92 -4.41 20.04
N SER A 180 18.14 -3.71 19.15
CA SER A 180 18.11 -2.25 19.14
C SER A 180 16.79 -1.72 18.61
N ILE A 181 16.45 -0.49 19.02
CA ILE A 181 15.25 0.24 18.60
C ILE A 181 15.69 1.65 18.16
N GLU A 182 15.41 1.98 16.90
CA GLU A 182 15.78 3.27 16.33
C GLU A 182 14.59 3.94 15.63
N TYR A 183 14.56 5.28 15.65
CA TYR A 183 13.56 6.09 14.96
C TYR A 183 14.26 7.08 14.04
N TYR A 184 14.20 6.80 12.74
CA TYR A 184 14.82 7.65 11.73
C TYR A 184 13.86 8.74 11.25
N ILE A 185 14.40 9.94 11.05
CA ILE A 185 13.76 11.03 10.34
C ILE A 185 13.99 10.77 8.85
N ASN A 186 12.92 10.58 8.08
CA ASN A 186 12.97 10.49 6.61
C ASN A 186 12.66 11.85 6.00
#